data_8b30d92a2dd28d7c9f472f198a7c5345
#
_entry.id   8b30d92a2dd28d7c9f472f198a7c5345
#
_cell.length_a   1.000
_cell.length_b   1.000
_cell.length_c   1.000
_cell.angle_alpha   90.00
_cell.angle_beta   90.00
_cell.angle_gamma   90.00
#
_symmetry.space_group_name_H-M   'P 1'
#
loop_
_entity.id
_entity.type
_entity.pdbx_description
1 polymer ?
#
loop_
_entity_poly.entity_id
_entity_poly.type
_entity_poly.pdbx_seq_one_letter_code
_entity_poly.pdbx_strand_id
1 'polypeptide(L)'
;RVEIISVHTTEMAQSITRELYKVVSLMATAGRQVADLFRQADDAQALELYADLLEVNRDFMNMVGVLRNEFAARAPMDFDASLGDLSALFTEMIEIQENEDWILLADLLEYEYLPLVEKTKAIVAQLRESVKATIKKERHG
;
A
#
# COMPACT_ATOMS: atom_id res chain seq x y z
N ARG A 1 14.61 28.73 10.41
CA ARG A 1 13.22 28.36 10.68
C ARG A 1 12.71 27.31 9.76
N VAL A 2 12.93 27.48 8.48
CA VAL A 2 12.60 26.49 7.48
C VAL A 2 13.35 25.19 7.75
N GLU A 3 14.57 25.29 8.18
CA GLU A 3 15.38 24.11 8.52
C GLU A 3 14.79 23.32 9.68
N ILE A 4 14.27 23.99 10.71
CA ILE A 4 13.66 23.33 11.86
C ILE A 4 12.42 22.56 11.41
N ILE A 5 11.58 23.18 10.62
CA ILE A 5 10.38 22.53 10.06
C ILE A 5 10.79 21.36 9.17
N SER A 6 11.80 21.56 8.33
CA SER A 6 12.30 20.55 7.41
C SER A 6 12.80 19.30 8.13
N VAL A 7 13.59 19.44 9.19
CA VAL A 7 14.13 18.31 9.95
C VAL A 7 12.99 17.53 10.60
N HIS A 8 12.05 18.21 11.23
CA HIS A 8 10.90 17.56 11.88
C HIS A 8 10.03 16.85 10.86
N THR A 9 9.78 17.51 9.73
CA THR A 9 8.97 16.95 8.64
C THR A 9 9.65 15.72 8.05
N THR A 10 10.97 15.75 7.89
CA THR A 10 11.73 14.63 7.33
C THR A 10 11.70 13.42 8.26
N GLU A 11 11.78 13.65 9.56
CA GLU A 11 11.67 12.56 10.55
C GLU A 11 10.27 11.92 10.51
N MET A 12 9.24 12.74 10.35
CA MET A 12 7.89 12.26 10.19
C MET A 12 7.76 11.43 8.90
N ALA A 13 8.35 11.91 7.80
CA ALA A 13 8.36 11.19 6.54
C ALA A 13 9.04 9.82 6.66
N GLN A 14 10.14 9.77 7.39
CA GLN A 14 10.85 8.50 7.62
C GLN A 14 9.96 7.52 8.37
N SER A 15 9.27 7.98 9.41
CA SER A 15 8.37 7.16 10.19
C SER A 15 7.20 6.64 9.34
N ILE A 16 6.57 7.54 8.56
CA ILE A 16 5.44 7.20 7.72
C ILE A 16 5.85 6.21 6.63
N THR A 17 6.97 6.44 5.95
CA THR A 17 7.39 5.54 4.87
C THR A 17 7.78 4.16 5.40
N ARG A 18 8.32 4.09 6.62
CA ARG A 18 8.59 2.80 7.26
C ARG A 18 7.28 2.05 7.54
N GLU A 19 6.28 2.74 8.05
CA GLU A 19 4.97 2.13 8.28
C GLU A 19 4.27 1.74 6.99
N LEU A 20 4.37 2.57 5.95
CA LEU A 20 3.83 2.24 4.63
C LEU A 20 4.44 0.94 4.10
N TYR A 21 5.74 0.77 4.26
CA TYR A 21 6.41 -0.44 3.79
C TYR A 21 5.90 -1.68 4.53
N LYS A 22 5.71 -1.58 5.84
CA LYS A 22 5.15 -2.67 6.64
C LYS A 22 3.72 -3.01 6.20
N VAL A 23 2.91 -1.99 5.99
CA VAL A 23 1.50 -2.18 5.62
C VAL A 23 1.40 -2.79 4.21
N VAL A 24 2.17 -2.31 3.24
CA VAL A 24 2.11 -2.86 1.89
C VAL A 24 2.64 -4.30 1.85
N SER A 25 3.61 -4.62 2.71
CA SER A 25 4.09 -6.00 2.84
C SER A 25 3.00 -6.91 3.41
N LEU A 26 2.24 -6.41 4.37
CA LEU A 26 1.11 -7.14 4.94
C LEU A 26 0.00 -7.34 3.91
N MET A 27 -0.25 -6.34 3.07
CA MET A 27 -1.21 -6.45 1.96
C MET A 27 -0.83 -7.59 1.02
N ALA A 28 0.44 -7.72 0.69
CA ALA A 28 0.92 -8.79 -0.18
C ALA A 28 0.69 -10.17 0.46
N THR A 29 1.06 -10.31 1.71
CA THR A 29 0.91 -11.59 2.44
C THR A 29 -0.57 -11.95 2.59
N ALA A 30 -1.39 -11.02 3.03
CA ALA A 30 -2.82 -11.26 3.24
C ALA A 30 -3.54 -11.55 1.92
N GLY A 31 -3.19 -10.81 0.86
CA GLY A 31 -3.78 -11.04 -0.46
C GLY A 31 -3.54 -12.44 -0.97
N ARG A 32 -2.33 -12.97 -0.78
CA ARG A 32 -1.99 -14.33 -1.17
C ARG A 32 -2.79 -15.35 -0.35
N GLN A 33 -2.87 -15.14 0.95
CA GLN A 33 -3.62 -16.04 1.84
C GLN A 33 -5.11 -16.07 1.50
N VAL A 34 -5.69 -14.92 1.20
CA VAL A 34 -7.10 -14.84 0.82
C VAL A 34 -7.35 -15.61 -0.48
N ALA A 35 -6.49 -15.42 -1.48
CA ALA A 35 -6.61 -16.13 -2.75
C ALA A 35 -6.53 -17.64 -2.55
N ASP A 36 -5.56 -18.10 -1.74
CA ASP A 36 -5.41 -19.53 -1.45
C ASP A 36 -6.62 -20.11 -0.74
N LEU A 37 -7.18 -19.39 0.23
CA LEU A 37 -8.35 -19.85 0.98
C LEU A 37 -9.59 -19.97 0.08
N PHE A 38 -9.80 -19.03 -0.83
CA PHE A 38 -10.91 -19.13 -1.78
C PHE A 38 -10.73 -20.36 -2.70
N ARG A 39 -9.50 -20.62 -3.14
CA ARG A 39 -9.21 -21.79 -4.00
C ARG A 39 -9.40 -23.11 -3.26
N GLN A 40 -9.22 -23.10 -1.94
CA GLN A 40 -9.45 -24.26 -1.11
C GLN A 40 -10.91 -24.42 -0.69
N ALA A 41 -11.78 -23.55 -1.19
CA ALA A 41 -13.20 -23.53 -0.86
C ALA A 41 -13.47 -23.26 0.63
N ASP A 42 -12.52 -22.62 1.31
CA ASP A 42 -12.70 -22.18 2.70
C ASP A 42 -13.21 -20.73 2.69
N ASP A 43 -14.43 -20.56 2.17
CA ASP A 43 -14.98 -19.23 1.91
C ASP A 43 -15.19 -18.41 3.18
N ALA A 44 -15.59 -19.07 4.27
CA ALA A 44 -15.83 -18.38 5.55
C ALA A 44 -14.55 -17.72 6.07
N GLN A 45 -13.45 -18.47 6.10
CA GLN A 45 -12.17 -17.97 6.56
C GLN A 45 -11.60 -16.97 5.57
N ALA A 46 -11.77 -17.22 4.27
CA ALA A 46 -11.33 -16.31 3.22
C ALA A 46 -12.01 -14.95 3.36
N LEU A 47 -13.31 -14.91 3.59
CA LEU A 47 -14.06 -13.67 3.74
C LEU A 47 -13.65 -12.90 4.98
N GLU A 48 -13.36 -13.59 6.07
CA GLU A 48 -12.88 -12.97 7.30
C GLU A 48 -11.55 -12.27 7.07
N LEU A 49 -10.60 -12.99 6.45
CA LEU A 49 -9.29 -12.42 6.15
C LEU A 49 -9.38 -11.33 5.07
N TYR A 50 -10.30 -11.48 4.13
CA TYR A 50 -10.54 -10.47 3.10
C TYR A 50 -11.03 -9.16 3.72
N ALA A 51 -11.90 -9.22 4.72
CA ALA A 51 -12.36 -8.05 5.44
C ALA A 51 -11.18 -7.34 6.11
N ASP A 52 -10.26 -8.10 6.71
CA ASP A 52 -9.04 -7.55 7.31
C ASP A 52 -8.16 -6.90 6.25
N LEU A 53 -8.05 -7.53 5.09
CA LEU A 53 -7.28 -7.00 3.97
C LEU A 53 -7.83 -5.64 3.51
N LEU A 54 -9.15 -5.51 3.40
CA LEU A 54 -9.78 -4.25 3.02
C LEU A 54 -9.49 -3.15 4.03
N GLU A 55 -9.48 -3.49 5.31
CA GLU A 55 -9.16 -2.55 6.38
C GLU A 55 -7.72 -2.07 6.30
N VAL A 56 -6.79 -3.00 6.07
CA VAL A 56 -5.37 -2.68 5.90
C VAL A 56 -5.17 -1.79 4.67
N ASN A 57 -5.88 -2.07 3.59
CA ASN A 57 -5.84 -1.23 2.39
C ASN A 57 -6.30 0.19 2.67
N ARG A 58 -7.37 0.32 3.46
CA ARG A 58 -7.88 1.64 3.86
C ARG A 58 -6.84 2.39 4.67
N ASP A 59 -6.18 1.72 5.61
CA ASP A 59 -5.13 2.31 6.42
C ASP A 59 -3.97 2.77 5.54
N PHE A 60 -3.58 1.96 4.55
CA PHE A 60 -2.53 2.30 3.60
C PHE A 60 -2.88 3.59 2.85
N MET A 61 -4.10 3.69 2.33
CA MET A 61 -4.53 4.86 1.57
C MET A 61 -4.59 6.11 2.46
N ASN A 62 -4.98 5.96 3.72
CA ASN A 62 -4.99 7.08 4.68
C ASN A 62 -3.57 7.57 4.96
N MET A 63 -2.63 6.66 5.15
CA MET A 63 -1.23 7.01 5.38
C MET A 63 -0.63 7.70 4.17
N VAL A 64 -0.96 7.23 2.97
CA VAL A 64 -0.55 7.87 1.72
C VAL A 64 -1.10 9.29 1.65
N GLY A 65 -2.36 9.48 2.05
CA GLY A 65 -2.97 10.80 2.08
C GLY A 65 -2.21 11.77 2.96
N VAL A 66 -1.80 11.33 4.15
CA VAL A 66 -0.98 12.15 5.05
C VAL A 66 0.37 12.47 4.42
N LEU A 67 1.01 11.47 3.85
CA LEU A 67 2.32 11.64 3.22
C LEU A 67 2.24 12.63 2.06
N ARG A 68 1.21 12.54 1.24
CA ARG A 68 1.02 13.45 0.09
C ARG A 68 0.80 14.89 0.53
N ASN A 69 0.03 15.10 1.59
CA ASN A 69 -0.21 16.45 2.09
C ASN A 69 1.07 17.12 2.59
N GLU A 70 1.95 16.32 3.21
CA GLU A 70 3.19 16.85 3.78
C GLU A 70 4.35 16.88 2.78
N PHE A 71 4.35 15.94 1.80
CA PHE A 71 5.52 15.73 0.93
C PHE A 71 5.13 15.58 -0.54
N ALA A 72 4.06 16.26 -0.98
CA ALA A 72 3.51 16.10 -2.33
C ALA A 72 4.56 16.25 -3.44
N ALA A 73 5.52 17.17 -3.25
CA ALA A 73 6.53 17.45 -4.26
C ALA A 73 7.61 16.36 -4.37
N ARG A 74 7.63 15.41 -3.45
CA ARG A 74 8.69 14.39 -3.36
C ARG A 74 8.24 13.00 -3.80
N ALA A 75 6.94 12.80 -3.97
CA ALA A 75 6.42 11.49 -4.36
C ALA A 75 6.76 11.23 -5.84
N PRO A 76 7.27 10.01 -6.16
CA PRO A 76 7.49 9.65 -7.56
C PRO A 76 6.18 9.64 -8.34
N MET A 77 6.23 10.00 -9.63
CA MET A 77 5.03 9.95 -10.48
C MET A 77 4.45 8.53 -10.53
N ASP A 78 5.32 7.53 -10.52
CA ASP A 78 4.91 6.12 -10.53
C ASP A 78 4.07 5.75 -9.31
N PHE A 79 4.29 6.43 -8.19
CA PHE A 79 3.54 6.19 -6.97
C PHE A 79 2.07 6.56 -7.15
N ASP A 80 1.81 7.75 -7.72
CA ASP A 80 0.43 8.18 -7.98
C ASP A 80 -0.28 7.25 -8.96
N ALA A 81 0.41 6.83 -10.01
CA ALA A 81 -0.15 5.90 -10.98
C ALA A 81 -0.50 4.56 -10.32
N SER A 82 0.40 4.06 -9.49
CA SER A 82 0.20 2.81 -8.77
C SER A 82 -0.99 2.89 -7.81
N LEU A 83 -1.13 4.02 -7.12
CA LEU A 83 -2.26 4.24 -6.20
C LEU A 83 -3.58 4.32 -6.95
N GLY A 84 -3.59 4.97 -8.12
CA GLY A 84 -4.77 5.02 -8.96
C GLY A 84 -5.19 3.63 -9.43
N ASP A 85 -4.24 2.81 -9.83
CA ASP A 85 -4.47 1.44 -10.24
C ASP A 85 -5.03 0.59 -9.09
N LEU A 86 -4.47 0.75 -7.88
CA LEU A 86 -4.98 0.07 -6.69
C LEU A 86 -6.42 0.47 -6.39
N SER A 87 -6.73 1.75 -6.46
CA SER A 87 -8.07 2.26 -6.20
C SER A 87 -9.09 1.68 -7.18
N ALA A 88 -8.73 1.65 -8.47
CA ALA A 88 -9.57 1.06 -9.51
C ALA A 88 -9.80 -0.43 -9.26
N LEU A 89 -8.75 -1.12 -8.86
CA LEU A 89 -8.81 -2.55 -8.58
C LEU A 89 -9.71 -2.86 -7.39
N PHE A 90 -9.67 -2.02 -6.34
CA PHE A 90 -10.56 -2.18 -5.19
C PHE A 90 -12.02 -2.06 -5.58
N THR A 91 -12.35 -1.13 -6.45
CA THR A 91 -13.72 -0.98 -6.94
C THR A 91 -14.17 -2.26 -7.64
N GLU A 92 -13.31 -2.82 -8.48
CA GLU A 92 -13.59 -4.07 -9.19
C GLU A 92 -13.74 -5.24 -8.22
N MET A 93 -12.88 -5.32 -7.21
CA MET A 93 -12.94 -6.36 -6.16
C MET A 93 -14.27 -6.32 -5.41
N ILE A 94 -14.75 -5.13 -5.08
CA ILE A 94 -16.03 -4.96 -4.39
C ILE A 94 -17.17 -5.49 -5.25
N GLU A 95 -17.19 -5.18 -6.54
CA GLU A 95 -18.21 -5.66 -7.47
C GLU A 95 -18.20 -7.19 -7.56
N ILE A 96 -17.02 -7.78 -7.67
CA ILE A 96 -16.87 -9.24 -7.74
C ILE A 96 -17.35 -9.89 -6.45
N GLN A 97 -17.04 -9.28 -5.31
CA GLN A 97 -17.50 -9.75 -4.00
C GLN A 97 -19.03 -9.72 -3.91
N GLU A 98 -19.65 -8.64 -4.37
CA GLU A 98 -21.11 -8.51 -4.35
C GLU A 98 -21.79 -9.58 -5.20
N ASN A 99 -21.14 -10.00 -6.28
CA ASN A 99 -21.63 -11.07 -7.14
C ASN A 99 -21.29 -12.46 -6.61
N GLU A 100 -20.59 -12.54 -5.49
CA GLU A 100 -20.16 -13.79 -4.84
C GLU A 100 -19.40 -14.73 -5.77
N ASP A 101 -18.61 -14.15 -6.70
CA ASP A 101 -17.78 -14.90 -7.62
C ASP A 101 -16.39 -15.08 -7.00
N TRP A 102 -16.30 -16.05 -6.08
CA TRP A 102 -15.09 -16.24 -5.27
C TRP A 102 -13.88 -16.70 -6.08
N ILE A 103 -14.11 -17.47 -7.14
CA ILE A 103 -13.01 -17.93 -8.01
C ILE A 103 -12.46 -16.74 -8.80
N LEU A 104 -13.34 -15.90 -9.32
CA LEU A 104 -12.89 -14.70 -10.04
C LEU A 104 -12.15 -13.75 -9.08
N LEU A 105 -12.62 -13.63 -7.84
CA LEU A 105 -11.94 -12.81 -6.83
C LEU A 105 -10.54 -13.35 -6.54
N ALA A 106 -10.41 -14.68 -6.41
CA ALA A 106 -9.11 -15.31 -6.20
C ALA A 106 -8.17 -15.05 -7.36
N ASP A 107 -8.67 -15.15 -8.60
CA ASP A 107 -7.88 -14.88 -9.80
C ASP A 107 -7.42 -13.42 -9.84
N LEU A 108 -8.31 -12.50 -9.54
CA LEU A 108 -7.97 -11.08 -9.52
C LEU A 108 -6.90 -10.80 -8.46
N LEU A 109 -7.05 -11.36 -7.27
CA LEU A 109 -6.06 -11.21 -6.21
C LEU A 109 -4.70 -11.73 -6.62
N GLU A 110 -4.65 -12.91 -7.21
CA GLU A 110 -3.39 -13.54 -7.57
C GLU A 110 -2.72 -12.90 -8.78
N TYR A 111 -3.48 -12.59 -9.83
CA TYR A 111 -2.91 -12.17 -11.11
C TYR A 111 -2.89 -10.67 -11.32
N GLU A 112 -3.67 -9.89 -10.58
CA GLU A 112 -3.70 -8.44 -10.73
C GLU A 112 -3.31 -7.71 -9.45
N TYR A 113 -3.90 -8.09 -8.33
CA TYR A 113 -3.67 -7.40 -7.06
C TYR A 113 -2.25 -7.61 -6.54
N LEU A 114 -1.80 -8.86 -6.45
CA LEU A 114 -0.46 -9.16 -5.91
C LEU A 114 0.66 -8.53 -6.73
N PRO A 115 0.66 -8.62 -8.08
CA PRO A 115 1.69 -7.93 -8.86
C PRO A 115 1.68 -6.42 -8.64
N LEU A 116 0.50 -5.81 -8.53
CA LEU A 116 0.37 -4.38 -8.32
C LEU A 116 0.86 -3.99 -6.92
N VAL A 117 0.56 -4.78 -5.91
CA VAL A 117 1.03 -4.55 -4.55
C VAL A 117 2.56 -4.68 -4.49
N GLU A 118 3.15 -5.66 -5.18
CA GLU A 118 4.60 -5.82 -5.23
C GLU A 118 5.25 -4.62 -5.91
N LYS A 119 4.65 -4.12 -6.97
CA LYS A 119 5.13 -2.90 -7.64
C LYS A 119 5.05 -1.70 -6.70
N THR A 120 3.95 -1.55 -6.00
CA THR A 120 3.76 -0.45 -5.03
C THR A 120 4.76 -0.57 -3.89
N LYS A 121 5.03 -1.78 -3.43
CA LYS A 121 6.02 -2.05 -2.39
C LYS A 121 7.41 -1.60 -2.82
N ALA A 122 7.81 -1.88 -4.05
CA ALA A 122 9.09 -1.44 -4.59
C ALA A 122 9.18 0.10 -4.64
N ILE A 123 8.09 0.75 -5.03
CA ILE A 123 8.03 2.22 -5.07
C ILE A 123 8.14 2.81 -3.67
N VAL A 124 7.45 2.22 -2.69
CA VAL A 124 7.53 2.65 -1.29
C VAL A 124 8.96 2.48 -0.76
N ALA A 125 9.64 1.39 -1.12
CA ALA A 125 11.02 1.16 -0.74
C ALA A 125 11.93 2.25 -1.27
N GLN A 126 11.75 2.65 -2.53
CA GLN A 126 12.51 3.74 -3.14
C GLN A 126 12.24 5.07 -2.44
N LEU A 127 10.99 5.34 -2.13
CA LEU A 127 10.59 6.55 -1.41
C LEU A 127 11.24 6.60 -0.04
N ARG A 128 11.27 5.47 0.66
CA ARG A 128 11.89 5.35 1.97
C ARG A 128 13.39 5.64 1.90
N GLU A 129 14.08 5.10 0.89
CA GLU A 129 15.50 5.37 0.70
C GLU A 129 15.76 6.84 0.35
N SER A 130 14.89 7.43 -0.44
CA SER A 130 14.98 8.86 -0.78
C SER A 130 14.85 9.73 0.47
N VAL A 131 13.93 9.40 1.36
CA VAL A 131 13.74 10.13 2.62
C VAL A 131 14.98 9.97 3.52
N LYS A 132 15.53 8.75 3.62
CA LYS A 132 16.74 8.50 4.40
C LYS A 132 17.92 9.30 3.86
N ALA A 133 18.07 9.37 2.56
CA ALA A 133 19.13 10.13 1.92
C ALA A 133 19.01 11.63 2.23
N THR A 134 17.78 12.15 2.25
CA THR A 134 17.50 13.55 2.60
C THR A 134 17.90 13.84 4.03
N ILE A 135 17.56 12.95 4.98
CA ILE A 135 17.92 13.10 6.39
C ILE A 135 19.44 13.10 6.55
N LYS A 136 20.12 12.15 5.90
CA LYS A 136 21.57 12.04 5.97
C LYS A 136 22.24 13.31 5.43
N LYS A 137 21.74 13.83 4.32
CA LYS A 137 22.25 15.05 3.71
C LYS A 137 22.07 16.26 4.63
N GLU A 138 20.93 16.39 5.26
CA GLU A 138 20.65 17.48 6.21
C GLU A 138 21.55 17.42 7.43
N ARG A 139 21.84 16.21 7.94
CA ARG A 139 22.72 16.04 9.11
C ARG A 139 24.17 16.39 8.80
N HIS A 140 24.59 16.24 7.56
CA HIS A 140 25.97 16.53 7.14
C HIS A 140 26.13 17.90 6.50
N GLY A 141 25.01 18.51 6.17
CA GLY A 141 25.02 19.86 5.60
C GLY A 141 24.75 20.88 6.63
#